data_c73fed37ca58be4150d107eb2a8f799d
#
_entry.id   c73fed37ca58be4150d107eb2a8f799d
#
_cell.length_a   1.000
_cell.length_b   1.000
_cell.length_c   1.000
_cell.angle_alpha   90.00
_cell.angle_beta   90.00
_cell.angle_gamma   90.00
#
_symmetry.space_group_name_H-M   'P 1'
#
loop_
_entity.id
_entity.type
_entity.pdbx_description
1 polymer ?
#
loop_
_entity_poly.entity_id
_entity_poly.type
_entity_poly.pdbx_seq_one_letter_code
_entity_poly.pdbx_strand_id
1 'polypeptide(L)'
;MQEAVIRDHPGTTFVVAHVGSYAENLDQVSAWLEQYPNMFVDVAARVDQLGRQPYTARAFIERWQDRVLFGTDYEGYFSAERTREFYHTHFRFFQTWDEYFDHPFPDFLGQWKVCGLGLEAGVLKKLYHDNAARVFGLE
;
A
#
# COMPACT_ATOMS: atom_id res chain seq x y z
N MET A 1 -3.21 -16.10 12.68
CA MET A 1 -2.47 -17.17 11.94
C MET A 1 -1.16 -16.63 11.34
N GLN A 2 -1.17 -15.51 10.56
CA GLN A 2 0.06 -14.95 9.97
C GLN A 2 1.11 -14.52 11.00
N GLU A 3 0.71 -13.92 12.14
CA GLU A 3 1.62 -13.50 13.20
C GLU A 3 2.48 -14.65 13.77
N ALA A 4 1.89 -15.82 13.95
CA ALA A 4 2.61 -16.97 14.45
C ALA A 4 3.74 -17.40 13.49
N VAL A 5 3.46 -17.38 12.18
CA VAL A 5 4.46 -17.73 11.16
C VAL A 5 5.59 -16.71 11.14
N ILE A 6 5.29 -15.40 11.17
CA ILE A 6 6.30 -14.34 11.16
C ILE A 6 7.19 -14.42 12.40
N ARG A 7 6.58 -14.59 13.58
CA ARG A 7 7.28 -14.73 14.86
C ARG A 7 8.21 -15.94 14.88
N ASP A 8 7.72 -17.08 14.39
CA ASP A 8 8.44 -18.35 14.49
C ASP A 8 9.57 -18.48 13.44
N HIS A 9 9.64 -17.52 12.47
CA HIS A 9 10.67 -17.47 11.42
C HIS A 9 11.38 -16.10 11.36
N PRO A 10 12.10 -15.67 12.42
CA PRO A 10 12.69 -14.33 12.49
C PRO A 10 13.80 -14.07 11.46
N GLY A 11 14.39 -15.12 10.89
CA GLY A 11 15.40 -15.04 9.83
C GLY A 11 14.82 -14.90 8.42
N THR A 12 13.48 -14.96 8.26
CA THR A 12 12.80 -14.82 6.97
C THR A 12 12.18 -13.44 6.86
N THR A 13 12.41 -12.75 5.74
CA THR A 13 11.71 -11.50 5.43
C THR A 13 10.33 -11.82 4.87
N PHE A 14 9.30 -11.23 5.45
CA PHE A 14 7.91 -11.39 5.00
C PHE A 14 7.42 -10.09 4.39
N VAL A 15 6.92 -10.13 3.16
CA VAL A 15 6.11 -9.07 2.56
C VAL A 15 4.65 -9.51 2.63
N VAL A 16 3.89 -8.93 3.54
CA VAL A 16 2.49 -9.30 3.77
C VAL A 16 1.61 -8.42 2.91
N ALA A 17 0.95 -9.03 1.93
CA ALA A 17 0.16 -8.33 0.93
C ALA A 17 -1.03 -7.56 1.53
N HIS A 18 -1.49 -6.54 0.78
CA HIS A 18 -2.75 -5.83 1.06
C HIS A 18 -2.80 -5.15 2.43
N VAL A 19 -1.69 -4.51 2.82
CA VAL A 19 -1.55 -3.89 4.17
C VAL A 19 -1.84 -4.92 5.27
N GLY A 20 -1.28 -6.14 5.11
CA GLY A 20 -1.52 -7.23 6.04
C GLY A 20 -2.96 -7.78 6.01
N SER A 21 -3.72 -7.48 4.95
CA SER A 21 -5.17 -7.75 4.83
C SER A 21 -6.00 -7.13 5.95
N TYR A 22 -5.55 -5.99 6.50
CA TYR A 22 -6.20 -5.31 7.63
C TYR A 22 -6.11 -3.77 7.50
N ALA A 23 -6.30 -3.25 6.28
CA ALA A 23 -6.16 -1.83 5.95
C ALA A 23 -7.20 -0.92 6.65
N GLU A 24 -8.29 -1.47 7.16
CA GLU A 24 -9.29 -0.76 7.94
C GLU A 24 -8.83 -0.47 9.39
N ASN A 25 -7.75 -1.09 9.87
CA ASN A 25 -7.21 -0.87 11.21
C ASN A 25 -5.68 -0.72 11.17
N LEU A 26 -5.21 0.46 10.75
CA LEU A 26 -3.78 0.76 10.59
C LEU A 26 -3.01 0.80 11.93
N ASP A 27 -3.68 1.00 13.05
CA ASP A 27 -3.06 0.92 14.37
C ASP A 27 -2.63 -0.53 14.68
N GLN A 28 -3.47 -1.51 14.33
CA GLN A 28 -3.11 -2.92 14.49
C GLN A 28 -1.96 -3.33 13.56
N VAL A 29 -1.98 -2.86 12.31
CA VAL A 29 -0.87 -3.12 11.37
C VAL A 29 0.42 -2.48 11.87
N SER A 30 0.35 -1.27 12.43
CA SER A 30 1.49 -0.60 13.06
C SER A 30 2.06 -1.41 14.23
N ALA A 31 1.20 -1.96 15.08
CA ALA A 31 1.62 -2.83 16.19
C ALA A 31 2.35 -4.08 15.70
N TRP A 32 1.90 -4.69 14.60
CA TRP A 32 2.61 -5.80 13.99
C TRP A 32 3.98 -5.40 13.42
N LEU A 33 4.06 -4.26 12.73
CA LEU A 33 5.32 -3.75 12.20
C LEU A 33 6.32 -3.37 13.31
N GLU A 34 5.86 -2.91 14.46
CA GLU A 34 6.70 -2.70 15.66
C GLU A 34 7.21 -4.02 16.23
N GLN A 35 6.32 -4.99 16.36
CA GLN A 35 6.64 -6.27 16.99
C GLN A 35 7.54 -7.15 16.12
N TYR A 36 7.37 -7.10 14.79
CA TYR A 36 8.03 -7.98 13.83
C TYR A 36 8.97 -7.20 12.89
N PRO A 37 10.27 -7.05 13.22
CA PRO A 37 11.22 -6.30 12.39
C PRO A 37 11.45 -6.92 11.00
N ASN A 38 11.13 -8.18 10.80
CA ASN A 38 11.22 -8.91 9.54
C ASN A 38 9.94 -8.86 8.69
N MET A 39 8.91 -8.09 9.14
CA MET A 39 7.66 -7.89 8.39
C MET A 39 7.70 -6.60 7.59
N PHE A 40 7.27 -6.67 6.34
CA PHE A 40 6.95 -5.58 5.44
C PHE A 40 5.51 -5.74 4.97
N VAL A 41 4.90 -4.68 4.44
CA VAL A 41 3.58 -4.75 3.83
C VAL A 41 3.60 -4.09 2.45
N ASP A 42 2.71 -4.49 1.56
CA ASP A 42 2.42 -3.73 0.35
C ASP A 42 1.04 -3.07 0.40
N VAL A 43 0.78 -2.13 -0.52
CA VAL A 43 -0.47 -1.39 -0.62
C VAL A 43 -1.39 -1.90 -1.73
N ALA A 44 -1.08 -3.06 -2.30
CA ALA A 44 -1.84 -3.65 -3.40
C ALA A 44 -3.34 -3.77 -3.06
N ALA A 45 -4.19 -3.39 -4.00
CA ALA A 45 -5.65 -3.44 -3.89
C ALA A 45 -6.23 -2.81 -2.61
N ARG A 46 -5.61 -1.73 -2.07
CA ARG A 46 -6.08 -1.08 -0.83
C ARG A 46 -6.29 0.43 -0.94
N VAL A 47 -6.20 1.00 -2.15
CA VAL A 47 -6.50 2.41 -2.38
C VAL A 47 -7.93 2.77 -1.96
N ASP A 48 -8.88 1.87 -2.18
CA ASP A 48 -10.28 2.01 -1.81
C ASP A 48 -10.49 2.19 -0.29
N GLN A 49 -9.75 1.46 0.52
CA GLN A 49 -9.84 1.51 1.99
C GLN A 49 -8.99 2.64 2.57
N LEU A 50 -7.75 2.77 2.11
CA LEU A 50 -6.83 3.81 2.56
C LEU A 50 -7.34 5.21 2.23
N GLY A 51 -7.95 5.39 1.05
CA GLY A 51 -8.49 6.68 0.60
C GLY A 51 -9.76 7.14 1.31
N ARG A 52 -10.40 6.29 2.12
CA ARG A 52 -11.50 6.65 3.03
C ARG A 52 -11.00 7.18 4.38
N GLN A 53 -9.73 6.98 4.68
CA GLN A 53 -9.06 7.45 5.88
C GLN A 53 -7.72 8.14 5.54
N PRO A 54 -7.73 9.17 4.68
CA PRO A 54 -6.51 9.71 4.06
C PRO A 54 -5.49 10.24 5.08
N TYR A 55 -5.93 10.88 6.15
CA TYR A 55 -5.01 11.39 7.19
C TYR A 55 -4.30 10.26 7.93
N THR A 56 -5.04 9.22 8.33
CA THR A 56 -4.48 8.05 9.02
C THR A 56 -3.57 7.25 8.08
N ALA A 57 -4.00 7.07 6.82
CA ALA A 57 -3.23 6.35 5.80
C ALA A 57 -1.91 7.09 5.48
N ARG A 58 -1.94 8.42 5.33
CA ARG A 58 -0.74 9.23 5.15
C ARG A 58 0.22 9.07 6.34
N ALA A 59 -0.26 9.28 7.56
CA ALA A 59 0.56 9.15 8.77
C ALA A 59 1.16 7.76 8.92
N PHE A 60 0.41 6.71 8.59
CA PHE A 60 0.88 5.33 8.59
C PHE A 60 2.03 5.12 7.59
N ILE A 61 1.88 5.57 6.34
CA ILE A 61 2.92 5.41 5.31
C ILE A 61 4.16 6.23 5.65
N GLU A 62 4.02 7.46 6.14
CA GLU A 62 5.14 8.30 6.57
C GLU A 62 5.91 7.69 7.74
N ARG A 63 5.20 7.13 8.73
CA ARG A 63 5.81 6.42 9.86
C ARG A 63 6.58 5.17 9.43
N TRP A 64 5.99 4.39 8.55
CA TRP A 64 6.50 3.11 8.09
C TRP A 64 7.13 3.17 6.69
N GLN A 65 7.58 4.35 6.27
CA GLN A 65 8.07 4.62 4.91
C GLN A 65 9.18 3.69 4.44
N ASP A 66 9.91 3.04 5.35
CA ASP A 66 10.96 2.06 5.05
C ASP A 66 10.47 0.61 5.03
N ARG A 67 9.17 0.39 5.29
CA ARG A 67 8.57 -0.94 5.46
C ARG A 67 7.32 -1.16 4.60
N VAL A 68 6.87 -0.15 3.85
CA VAL A 68 5.71 -0.20 2.96
C VAL A 68 6.20 -0.23 1.51
N LEU A 69 5.72 -1.20 0.72
CA LEU A 69 6.03 -1.37 -0.69
C LEU A 69 4.83 -0.99 -1.56
N PHE A 70 5.10 -0.49 -2.76
CA PHE A 70 4.08 -0.28 -3.77
C PHE A 70 3.64 -1.62 -4.39
N GLY A 71 2.36 -1.75 -4.61
CA GLY A 71 1.72 -2.83 -5.34
C GLY A 71 0.36 -2.38 -5.84
N THR A 72 -0.17 -3.01 -6.88
CA THR A 72 -1.48 -2.68 -7.47
C THR A 72 -2.45 -3.85 -7.46
N ASP A 73 -1.97 -5.08 -7.38
CA ASP A 73 -2.75 -6.31 -7.57
C ASP A 73 -3.35 -6.40 -9.00
N TYR A 74 -2.55 -5.96 -9.99
CA TYR A 74 -2.97 -6.00 -11.39
C TYR A 74 -2.93 -7.43 -11.95
N GLU A 75 -4.07 -7.91 -12.45
CA GLU A 75 -4.22 -9.30 -12.92
C GLU A 75 -4.00 -9.50 -14.43
N GLY A 76 -3.66 -8.45 -15.18
CA GLY A 76 -3.23 -8.56 -16.58
C GLY A 76 -4.34 -8.70 -17.65
N TYR A 77 -5.62 -8.63 -17.29
CA TYR A 77 -6.74 -8.80 -18.22
C TYR A 77 -7.40 -7.50 -18.69
N PHE A 78 -6.91 -6.35 -18.27
CA PHE A 78 -7.44 -5.07 -18.71
C PHE A 78 -6.96 -4.71 -20.13
N SER A 79 -7.76 -3.92 -20.87
CA SER A 79 -7.27 -3.26 -22.09
C SER A 79 -6.10 -2.31 -21.76
N ALA A 80 -5.31 -1.95 -22.76
CA ALA A 80 -4.19 -1.00 -22.57
C ALA A 80 -4.67 0.36 -22.01
N GLU A 81 -5.85 0.83 -22.43
CA GLU A 81 -6.48 2.06 -21.93
C GLU A 81 -6.85 1.91 -20.45
N ARG A 82 -7.56 0.86 -20.08
CA ARG A 82 -7.94 0.59 -18.69
C ARG A 82 -6.72 0.38 -17.79
N THR A 83 -5.68 -0.28 -18.27
CA THR A 83 -4.41 -0.43 -17.54
C THR A 83 -3.79 0.92 -17.23
N ARG A 84 -3.76 1.84 -18.21
CA ARG A 84 -3.23 3.18 -18.02
C ARG A 84 -4.03 3.95 -16.97
N GLU A 85 -5.34 3.95 -17.04
CA GLU A 85 -6.23 4.59 -16.06
C GLU A 85 -6.03 4.01 -14.65
N PHE A 86 -5.93 2.69 -14.56
CA PHE A 86 -5.70 1.98 -13.32
C PHE A 86 -4.42 2.43 -12.61
N TYR A 87 -3.29 2.48 -13.33
CA TYR A 87 -2.03 2.98 -12.77
C TYR A 87 -2.08 4.50 -12.50
N HIS A 88 -2.70 5.29 -13.35
CA HIS A 88 -2.91 6.72 -13.13
C HIS A 88 -3.66 6.99 -11.82
N THR A 89 -4.70 6.22 -11.53
CA THR A 89 -5.47 6.34 -10.29
C THR A 89 -4.61 6.03 -9.07
N HIS A 90 -3.74 5.01 -9.13
CA HIS A 90 -2.80 4.72 -8.04
C HIS A 90 -1.80 5.88 -7.84
N PHE A 91 -1.19 6.38 -8.91
CA PHE A 91 -0.26 7.52 -8.80
C PHE A 91 -0.95 8.78 -8.28
N ARG A 92 -2.15 9.10 -8.79
CA ARG A 92 -2.96 10.20 -8.28
C ARG A 92 -3.19 10.08 -6.79
N PHE A 93 -3.54 8.89 -6.32
CA PHE A 93 -3.81 8.62 -4.92
C PHE A 93 -2.60 8.90 -4.02
N PHE A 94 -1.42 8.43 -4.35
CA PHE A 94 -0.24 8.63 -3.51
C PHE A 94 0.39 10.01 -3.67
N GLN A 95 0.34 10.62 -4.87
CA GLN A 95 1.12 11.81 -5.20
C GLN A 95 0.37 13.13 -5.01
N THR A 96 -0.96 13.14 -5.03
CA THR A 96 -1.74 14.38 -5.03
C THR A 96 -2.60 14.56 -3.79
N TRP A 97 -3.04 15.79 -3.56
CA TRP A 97 -4.03 16.16 -2.56
C TRP A 97 -5.46 16.20 -3.15
N ASP A 98 -5.65 15.59 -4.31
CA ASP A 98 -6.95 15.57 -4.97
C ASP A 98 -8.01 14.91 -4.08
N GLU A 99 -9.20 15.45 -4.11
CA GLU A 99 -10.34 14.95 -3.34
C GLU A 99 -11.41 14.38 -4.25
N TYR A 100 -12.19 13.45 -3.73
CA TYR A 100 -13.45 12.98 -4.28
C TYR A 100 -13.34 12.40 -5.70
N PHE A 101 -12.40 11.47 -5.90
CA PHE A 101 -12.23 10.73 -7.17
C PHE A 101 -12.48 9.22 -7.02
N ASP A 102 -12.67 8.53 -8.12
CA ASP A 102 -12.89 7.09 -8.11
C ASP A 102 -11.62 6.34 -7.71
N HIS A 103 -11.77 5.32 -6.85
CA HIS A 103 -10.70 4.38 -6.58
C HIS A 103 -10.56 3.37 -7.75
N PRO A 104 -9.48 2.53 -7.81
CA PRO A 104 -9.20 1.68 -8.98
C PRO A 104 -10.25 0.60 -9.29
N PHE A 105 -11.12 0.27 -8.33
CA PHE A 105 -12.04 -0.87 -8.40
C PHE A 105 -13.53 -0.50 -8.18
N PRO A 106 -14.09 0.56 -8.79
CA PRO A 106 -15.44 1.02 -8.49
C PRO A 106 -16.51 0.00 -8.91
N ASP A 107 -16.22 -0.83 -9.92
CA ASP A 107 -17.15 -1.83 -10.44
C ASP A 107 -17.24 -3.09 -9.55
N PHE A 108 -16.22 -3.32 -8.73
CA PHE A 108 -16.12 -4.51 -7.86
C PHE A 108 -16.47 -4.23 -6.42
N LEU A 109 -15.93 -3.13 -5.87
CA LEU A 109 -15.98 -2.87 -4.44
C LEU A 109 -17.09 -1.91 -4.03
N GLY A 110 -17.43 -0.95 -4.90
CA GLY A 110 -18.51 0.01 -4.66
C GLY A 110 -18.19 1.42 -5.17
N GLN A 111 -19.18 2.29 -5.13
CA GLN A 111 -19.19 3.60 -5.80
C GLN A 111 -18.74 4.77 -4.92
N TRP A 112 -18.05 4.53 -3.81
CA TRP A 112 -17.53 5.63 -2.98
C TRP A 112 -16.32 6.31 -3.62
N LYS A 113 -16.08 7.55 -3.22
CA LYS A 113 -14.92 8.32 -3.65
C LYS A 113 -13.83 8.28 -2.60
N VAL A 114 -12.61 8.53 -3.03
CA VAL A 114 -11.42 8.56 -2.18
C VAL A 114 -10.72 9.90 -2.28
N CYS A 115 -9.82 10.16 -1.32
CA CYS A 115 -8.96 11.34 -1.30
C CYS A 115 -7.50 10.91 -1.39
N GLY A 116 -6.70 11.70 -2.10
CA GLY A 116 -5.28 11.48 -2.24
C GLY A 116 -4.48 11.76 -0.97
N LEU A 117 -3.28 11.22 -0.90
CA LEU A 117 -2.41 11.31 0.28
C LEU A 117 -1.39 12.45 0.19
N GLY A 118 -1.04 12.94 -1.01
CA GLY A 118 -0.04 13.99 -1.20
C GLY A 118 1.30 13.69 -0.54
N LEU A 119 1.81 12.47 -0.69
CA LEU A 119 3.07 12.07 -0.08
C LEU A 119 4.26 12.83 -0.65
N GLU A 120 5.22 13.16 0.21
CA GLU A 120 6.44 13.84 -0.18
C GLU A 120 7.33 12.97 -1.09
N ALA A 121 8.12 13.60 -1.97
CA ALA A 121 8.95 12.92 -2.97
C ALA A 121 9.90 11.85 -2.37
N GLY A 122 10.46 12.12 -1.19
CA GLY A 122 11.32 11.15 -0.50
C GLY A 122 10.58 9.89 -0.05
N VAL A 123 9.34 10.04 0.41
CA VAL A 123 8.47 8.92 0.79
C VAL A 123 8.03 8.13 -0.44
N LEU A 124 7.65 8.85 -1.51
CA LEU A 124 7.26 8.23 -2.79
C LEU A 124 8.40 7.41 -3.40
N LYS A 125 9.64 7.90 -3.35
CA LYS A 125 10.81 7.17 -3.84
C LYS A 125 10.99 5.83 -3.11
N LYS A 126 10.85 5.84 -1.79
CA LYS A 126 10.92 4.61 -0.97
C LYS A 126 9.78 3.66 -1.31
N LEU A 127 8.56 4.17 -1.36
CA LEU A 127 7.35 3.40 -1.66
C LEU A 127 7.44 2.71 -3.03
N TYR A 128 7.81 3.46 -4.07
CA TYR A 128 7.80 2.97 -5.46
C TYR A 128 9.02 2.14 -5.85
N HIS A 129 10.16 2.32 -5.18
CA HIS A 129 11.42 1.74 -5.63
C HIS A 129 12.30 1.21 -4.49
N ASP A 130 12.78 2.08 -3.58
CA ASP A 130 13.91 1.77 -2.72
C ASP A 130 13.64 0.59 -1.77
N ASN A 131 12.41 0.48 -1.27
CA ASN A 131 12.03 -0.62 -0.39
C ASN A 131 12.02 -1.96 -1.13
N ALA A 132 11.44 -2.01 -2.33
CA ALA A 132 11.44 -3.21 -3.15
C ALA A 132 12.87 -3.61 -3.55
N ALA A 133 13.68 -2.65 -3.99
CA ALA A 133 15.08 -2.89 -4.33
C ALA A 133 15.85 -3.53 -3.16
N ARG A 134 15.69 -2.97 -1.95
CA ARG A 134 16.32 -3.50 -0.74
C ARG A 134 15.81 -4.89 -0.35
N VAL A 135 14.50 -5.10 -0.37
CA VAL A 135 13.87 -6.36 0.08
C VAL A 135 14.18 -7.51 -0.88
N PHE A 136 14.17 -7.24 -2.17
CA PHE A 136 14.37 -8.26 -3.21
C PHE A 136 15.80 -8.29 -3.79
N GLY A 137 16.72 -7.45 -3.29
CA GLY A 137 18.09 -7.40 -3.78
C GLY A 137 18.20 -6.97 -5.26
N LEU A 138 17.35 -6.03 -5.67
CA LEU A 138 17.40 -5.46 -7.02
C LEU A 138 18.41 -4.32 -7.04
N GLU A 139 19.33 -4.35 -8.02
CA GLU A 139 20.30 -3.27 -8.28
C GLU A 139 19.75 -2.24 -9.27
#